data_1fc24af741972ea05ef18f015639fa43
#
_entry.id   1fc24af741972ea05ef18f015639fa43
#
_cell.length_a   1.000
_cell.length_b   1.000
_cell.length_c   1.000
_cell.angle_alpha   90.00
_cell.angle_beta   90.00
_cell.angle_gamma   90.00
#
_symmetry.space_group_name_H-M   'P 1'
#
loop_
_entity.id
_entity.type
_entity.pdbx_description
1 polymer ?
#
loop_
_entity_poly.entity_id
_entity_poly.type
_entity_poly.pdbx_seq_one_letter_code
_entity_poly.pdbx_strand_id
1 'polypeptide(L)'
;GRAGRDGEPSRCTLLWNESDIVTRRRLLDMGGPNERLTADEQDLVRRSKRQLLDGMIGYCRTTECLHRYMTRYFGEHDTPGTGHCAGGCVNCASTFATMDVTPVARAISMCVHDLGQHFGMGKIVAVLRGSKAQDVLARGFDRLPTYATLEGTSEAQIRDVLNQMVADGFLYIGEGRLPLVQFGPRAAETASPTFHYEIKKTERKAARTAPRTQHSAYGKGGTGGPIGSFTPSDD
;
A
#
# COMPACT_ATOMS: atom_id res chain seq x y z
N GLY A 1 23.52 6.43 1.32
CA GLY A 1 24.13 5.56 2.18
C GLY A 1 25.57 5.19 1.93
N ARG A 2 26.45 5.57 2.88
CA ARG A 2 27.87 5.14 2.88
C ARG A 2 28.28 4.42 4.15
N ALA A 3 27.35 4.25 5.10
CA ALA A 3 27.57 3.52 6.33
C ALA A 3 27.83 2.01 6.07
N GLY A 4 28.66 1.37 6.89
CA GLY A 4 29.00 -0.04 6.78
C GLY A 4 30.02 -0.43 5.70
N ARG A 5 30.63 0.54 4.99
CA ARG A 5 31.68 0.25 4.00
C ARG A 5 33.04 -0.07 4.61
N ASP A 6 33.22 0.34 5.85
CA ASP A 6 34.39 0.12 6.69
C ASP A 6 34.35 -1.19 7.47
N GLY A 7 33.27 -2.01 7.28
CA GLY A 7 33.03 -3.24 8.01
C GLY A 7 32.39 -3.04 9.38
N GLU A 8 32.20 -1.79 9.80
CA GLU A 8 31.55 -1.50 11.08
C GLU A 8 30.03 -1.70 11.01
N PRO A 9 29.39 -2.15 12.10
CA PRO A 9 27.93 -2.32 12.14
C PRO A 9 27.20 -1.02 11.84
N SER A 10 26.25 -1.05 10.93
CA SER A 10 25.42 0.11 10.60
C SER A 10 23.95 -0.20 10.72
N ARG A 11 23.16 0.79 11.13
CA ARG A 11 21.70 0.66 11.27
C ARG A 11 21.00 1.47 10.18
N CYS A 12 20.18 0.79 9.40
CA CYS A 12 19.27 1.44 8.46
C CYS A 12 17.86 1.46 9.05
N THR A 13 17.26 2.65 9.17
CA THR A 13 15.89 2.81 9.69
C THR A 13 15.01 3.44 8.64
N LEU A 14 13.92 2.76 8.28
CA LEU A 14 12.87 3.28 7.41
C LEU A 14 11.67 3.70 8.27
N LEU A 15 11.30 4.98 8.17
CA LEU A 15 10.06 5.51 8.76
C LEU A 15 9.02 5.61 7.65
N TRP A 16 7.88 5.00 7.84
CA TRP A 16 6.80 5.01 6.87
C TRP A 16 5.44 4.83 7.53
N ASN A 17 4.38 5.19 6.81
CA ASN A 17 2.99 4.93 7.17
C ASN A 17 2.13 4.74 5.90
N GLU A 18 0.90 4.28 6.06
CA GLU A 18 0.00 4.03 4.92
C GLU A 18 -0.31 5.27 4.07
N SER A 19 -0.30 6.47 4.67
CA SER A 19 -0.53 7.70 3.91
C SER A 19 0.63 8.06 2.98
N ASP A 20 1.85 7.59 3.28
CA ASP A 20 3.02 7.78 2.40
C ASP A 20 2.82 7.01 1.10
N ILE A 21 2.25 5.81 1.17
CA ILE A 21 1.93 4.99 -0.01
C ILE A 21 0.94 5.73 -0.92
N VAL A 22 -0.15 6.24 -0.33
CA VAL A 22 -1.15 7.02 -1.08
C VAL A 22 -0.53 8.24 -1.74
N THR A 23 0.29 8.98 -0.98
CA THR A 23 0.98 10.17 -1.47
C THR A 23 1.93 9.82 -2.62
N ARG A 24 2.73 8.76 -2.49
CA ARG A 24 3.67 8.34 -3.55
C ARG A 24 2.97 7.89 -4.82
N ARG A 25 1.88 7.11 -4.70
CA ARG A 25 1.07 6.73 -5.87
C ARG A 25 0.53 7.97 -6.58
N ARG A 26 -0.06 8.90 -5.84
CA ARG A 26 -0.56 10.15 -6.40
C ARG A 26 0.53 10.97 -7.11
N LEU A 27 1.72 11.07 -6.52
CA LEU A 27 2.84 11.78 -7.15
C LEU A 27 3.30 11.12 -8.46
N LEU A 28 3.26 9.79 -8.54
CA LEU A 28 3.56 9.07 -9.79
C LEU A 28 2.52 9.36 -10.87
N ASP A 29 1.24 9.48 -10.49
CA ASP A 29 0.15 9.77 -11.43
C ASP A 29 0.12 11.25 -11.85
N MET A 30 0.59 12.16 -11.01
CA MET A 30 0.66 13.61 -11.28
C MET A 30 1.88 14.02 -12.11
N GLY A 31 2.85 13.13 -12.34
CA GLY A 31 4.03 13.41 -13.14
C GLY A 31 3.65 13.85 -14.56
N GLY A 32 4.01 15.08 -14.93
CA GLY A 32 3.77 15.62 -16.27
C GLY A 32 4.48 14.81 -17.36
N PRO A 33 4.03 14.91 -18.62
CA PRO A 33 4.67 14.26 -19.74
C PRO A 33 6.13 14.77 -19.90
N ASN A 34 7.03 13.85 -20.19
CA ASN A 34 8.40 14.21 -20.56
C ASN A 34 8.45 14.40 -22.08
N GLU A 35 8.60 15.62 -22.54
CA GLU A 35 8.63 15.96 -23.97
C GLU A 35 9.74 15.27 -24.77
N ARG A 36 10.75 14.71 -24.07
CA ARG A 36 11.87 13.98 -24.70
C ARG A 36 11.57 12.51 -24.95
N LEU A 37 10.44 12.01 -24.48
CA LEU A 37 10.04 10.61 -24.58
C LEU A 37 8.77 10.49 -25.43
N THR A 38 8.71 9.45 -26.23
CA THR A 38 7.47 9.06 -26.92
C THR A 38 6.41 8.61 -25.91
N ALA A 39 5.16 8.51 -26.32
CA ALA A 39 4.07 8.07 -25.46
C ALA A 39 4.34 6.67 -24.89
N ASP A 40 4.84 5.74 -25.71
CA ASP A 40 5.14 4.36 -25.29
C ASP A 40 6.29 4.31 -24.27
N GLU A 41 7.33 5.12 -24.47
CA GLU A 41 8.45 5.22 -23.52
C GLU A 41 8.00 5.83 -22.19
N GLN A 42 7.13 6.84 -22.23
CA GLN A 42 6.55 7.41 -21.01
C GLN A 42 5.73 6.38 -20.22
N ASP A 43 4.95 5.57 -20.91
CA ASP A 43 4.18 4.50 -20.28
C ASP A 43 5.08 3.40 -19.71
N LEU A 44 6.16 3.05 -20.39
CA LEU A 44 7.16 2.12 -19.87
C LEU A 44 7.82 2.65 -18.58
N VAL A 45 8.25 3.91 -18.58
CA VAL A 45 8.82 4.56 -17.40
C VAL A 45 7.82 4.61 -16.24
N ARG A 46 6.56 4.90 -16.54
CA ARG A 46 5.49 4.96 -15.52
C ARG A 46 5.26 3.57 -14.90
N ARG A 47 5.17 2.52 -15.72
CA ARG A 47 5.05 1.13 -15.26
C ARG A 47 6.24 0.73 -14.38
N SER A 48 7.45 1.00 -14.83
CA SER A 48 8.66 0.70 -14.06
C SER A 48 8.67 1.40 -12.70
N LYS A 49 8.31 2.69 -12.64
CA LYS A 49 8.22 3.44 -11.38
C LYS A 49 7.17 2.87 -10.42
N ARG A 50 6.03 2.44 -10.94
CA ARG A 50 4.99 1.77 -10.13
C ARG A 50 5.47 0.44 -9.58
N GLN A 51 6.11 -0.37 -10.41
CA GLN A 51 6.67 -1.66 -9.99
C GLN A 51 7.74 -1.49 -8.88
N LEU A 52 8.61 -0.49 -8.99
CA LEU A 52 9.57 -0.15 -7.94
C LEU A 52 8.89 0.26 -6.64
N LEU A 53 7.82 1.06 -6.71
CA LEU A 53 7.05 1.45 -5.53
C LEU A 53 6.35 0.24 -4.90
N ASP A 54 5.76 -0.64 -5.70
CA ASP A 54 5.10 -1.84 -5.20
C ASP A 54 6.09 -2.81 -4.53
N GLY A 55 7.30 -2.95 -5.05
CA GLY A 55 8.39 -3.68 -4.38
C GLY A 55 8.74 -3.07 -3.02
N MET A 56 8.81 -1.75 -2.92
CA MET A 56 9.06 -1.07 -1.64
C MET A 56 7.90 -1.21 -0.65
N ILE A 57 6.67 -1.17 -1.12
CA ILE A 57 5.47 -1.42 -0.29
C ILE A 57 5.50 -2.85 0.25
N GLY A 58 5.81 -3.83 -0.60
CA GLY A 58 5.98 -5.22 -0.19
C GLY A 58 7.05 -5.36 0.91
N TYR A 59 8.21 -4.71 0.75
CA TYR A 59 9.26 -4.68 1.77
C TYR A 59 8.78 -4.10 3.12
N CYS A 60 7.99 -3.02 3.08
CA CYS A 60 7.46 -2.40 4.28
C CYS A 60 6.46 -3.29 5.04
N ARG A 61 5.68 -4.07 4.30
CA ARG A 61 4.55 -4.84 4.85
C ARG A 61 4.87 -6.30 5.12
N THR A 62 5.94 -6.85 4.53
CA THR A 62 6.28 -8.26 4.68
C THR A 62 6.45 -8.69 6.13
N THR A 63 6.07 -9.93 6.43
CA THR A 63 6.33 -10.61 7.71
C THR A 63 7.62 -11.42 7.67
N GLU A 64 8.16 -11.67 6.48
CA GLU A 64 9.41 -12.44 6.32
C GLU A 64 10.66 -11.64 6.72
N CYS A 65 11.79 -12.33 6.74
CA CYS A 65 13.08 -11.69 6.96
C CYS A 65 13.33 -10.58 5.93
N LEU A 66 13.59 -9.36 6.40
CA LEU A 66 13.81 -8.21 5.51
C LEU A 66 15.07 -8.36 4.63
N HIS A 67 16.12 -9.02 5.13
CA HIS A 67 17.32 -9.31 4.33
C HIS A 67 16.98 -10.28 3.20
N ARG A 68 16.24 -11.35 3.48
CA ARG A 68 15.80 -12.32 2.48
C ARG A 68 14.87 -11.69 1.45
N TYR A 69 13.95 -10.82 1.86
CA TYR A 69 13.10 -10.08 0.94
C TYR A 69 13.95 -9.24 -0.03
N MET A 70 14.96 -8.55 0.51
CA MET A 70 15.83 -7.68 -0.28
C MET A 70 16.72 -8.48 -1.24
N THR A 71 17.38 -9.55 -0.80
CA THR A 71 18.24 -10.38 -1.66
C THR A 71 17.44 -11.01 -2.80
N ARG A 72 16.23 -11.51 -2.50
CA ARG A 72 15.31 -12.03 -3.53
C ARG A 72 14.88 -10.94 -4.54
N TYR A 73 14.62 -9.72 -4.09
CA TYR A 73 14.29 -8.61 -4.97
C TYR A 73 15.41 -8.31 -5.96
N PHE A 74 16.68 -8.51 -5.55
CA PHE A 74 17.85 -8.34 -6.42
C PHE A 74 18.25 -9.61 -7.18
N GLY A 75 17.42 -10.65 -7.16
CA GLY A 75 17.60 -11.84 -7.99
C GLY A 75 18.39 -12.98 -7.33
N GLU A 76 18.72 -12.87 -6.05
CA GLU A 76 19.28 -14.01 -5.32
C GLU A 76 18.17 -15.02 -4.99
N HIS A 77 18.36 -16.25 -5.45
CA HIS A 77 17.47 -17.35 -5.12
C HIS A 77 17.80 -17.89 -3.72
N ASP A 78 16.74 -18.21 -2.98
CA ASP A 78 16.84 -18.74 -1.62
C ASP A 78 17.74 -19.98 -1.56
N THR A 79 18.81 -19.92 -0.79
CA THR A 79 19.56 -21.09 -0.41
C THR A 79 18.75 -21.84 0.66
N PRO A 80 18.43 -23.13 0.48
CA PRO A 80 17.72 -23.90 1.48
C PRO A 80 18.45 -23.84 2.83
N GLY A 81 17.73 -23.48 3.90
CA GLY A 81 18.27 -23.44 5.27
C GLY A 81 18.57 -22.06 5.84
N THR A 82 18.50 -20.98 5.06
CA THR A 82 18.75 -19.60 5.53
C THR A 82 17.46 -18.83 5.82
N GLY A 83 16.60 -19.38 6.70
CA GLY A 83 15.28 -18.78 6.96
C GLY A 83 15.31 -17.39 7.61
N HIS A 84 16.33 -17.08 8.42
CA HIS A 84 16.40 -15.87 9.22
C HIS A 84 17.82 -15.31 9.26
N CYS A 85 17.93 -13.99 9.35
CA CYS A 85 19.23 -13.29 9.42
C CYS A 85 19.82 -13.23 10.85
N ALA A 86 19.55 -14.21 11.68
CA ALA A 86 20.04 -14.29 13.08
C ALA A 86 19.79 -13.02 13.93
N GLY A 87 18.63 -12.34 13.70
CA GLY A 87 18.26 -11.13 14.44
C GLY A 87 18.80 -9.82 13.86
N GLY A 88 19.45 -9.85 12.70
CA GLY A 88 19.98 -8.66 12.03
C GLY A 88 18.93 -7.72 11.43
N CYS A 89 17.64 -8.10 11.38
CA CYS A 89 16.55 -7.23 10.96
C CYS A 89 15.40 -7.20 11.98
N VAL A 90 14.59 -6.16 11.91
CA VAL A 90 13.49 -5.97 12.86
C VAL A 90 12.48 -7.12 12.84
N ASN A 91 12.21 -7.73 11.69
CA ASN A 91 11.28 -8.85 11.58
C ASN A 91 11.82 -10.13 12.24
N CYS A 92 13.14 -10.33 12.26
CA CYS A 92 13.76 -11.48 12.92
C CYS A 92 14.07 -11.21 14.39
N ALA A 93 14.31 -9.95 14.76
CA ALA A 93 14.70 -9.55 16.12
C ALA A 93 13.50 -9.29 17.04
N SER A 94 12.33 -9.01 16.50
CA SER A 94 11.14 -8.64 17.26
C SER A 94 9.97 -9.58 16.96
N THR A 95 9.21 -9.90 18.01
CA THR A 95 7.88 -10.50 17.86
C THR A 95 6.89 -9.37 17.54
N PHE A 96 6.33 -9.37 16.35
CA PHE A 96 5.17 -8.54 16.01
C PHE A 96 3.93 -9.42 16.03
N ALA A 97 2.80 -8.84 16.45
CA ALA A 97 1.54 -9.54 16.39
C ALA A 97 1.13 -9.72 14.92
N THR A 98 0.87 -10.96 14.53
CA THR A 98 0.24 -11.30 13.26
C THR A 98 -1.25 -11.53 13.46
N MET A 99 -1.98 -11.45 12.39
CA MET A 99 -3.40 -11.80 12.34
C MET A 99 -3.59 -12.77 11.18
N ASP A 100 -4.16 -13.94 11.48
CA ASP A 100 -4.59 -14.87 10.44
C ASP A 100 -5.76 -14.25 9.67
N VAL A 101 -5.54 -14.03 8.39
CA VAL A 101 -6.52 -13.48 7.45
C VAL A 101 -6.82 -14.46 6.32
N THR A 102 -6.46 -15.73 6.49
CA THR A 102 -6.69 -16.79 5.50
C THR A 102 -8.14 -16.82 4.99
N PRO A 103 -9.18 -16.79 5.87
CA PRO A 103 -10.57 -16.79 5.40
C PRO A 103 -10.90 -15.54 4.55
N VAL A 104 -10.38 -14.38 4.96
CA VAL A 104 -10.60 -13.11 4.24
C VAL A 104 -9.92 -13.15 2.88
N ALA A 105 -8.67 -13.61 2.81
CA ALA A 105 -7.92 -13.73 1.56
C ALA A 105 -8.58 -14.70 0.57
N ARG A 106 -9.08 -15.84 1.05
CA ARG A 106 -9.84 -16.79 0.23
C ARG A 106 -11.12 -16.17 -0.31
N ALA A 107 -11.90 -15.49 0.54
CA ALA A 107 -13.14 -14.83 0.14
C ALA A 107 -12.86 -13.73 -0.91
N ILE A 108 -11.77 -12.96 -0.76
CA ILE A 108 -11.36 -11.98 -1.75
C ILE A 108 -11.03 -12.64 -3.08
N SER A 109 -10.22 -13.71 -3.10
CA SER A 109 -9.86 -14.43 -4.34
C SER A 109 -11.09 -15.01 -5.03
N MET A 110 -12.00 -15.63 -4.28
CA MET A 110 -13.25 -16.14 -4.83
C MET A 110 -14.12 -15.03 -5.42
N CYS A 111 -14.23 -13.88 -4.73
CA CYS A 111 -15.01 -12.75 -5.23
C CYS A 111 -14.39 -12.15 -6.50
N VAL A 112 -13.06 -12.06 -6.60
CA VAL A 112 -12.38 -11.64 -7.84
C VAL A 112 -12.69 -12.59 -8.99
N HIS A 113 -12.73 -13.89 -8.73
CA HIS A 113 -13.14 -14.92 -9.70
C HIS A 113 -14.60 -14.73 -10.13
N ASP A 114 -15.53 -14.64 -9.18
CA ASP A 114 -16.97 -14.51 -9.44
C ASP A 114 -17.32 -13.23 -10.21
N LEU A 115 -16.56 -12.17 -9.99
CA LEU A 115 -16.66 -10.91 -10.70
C LEU A 115 -15.91 -10.87 -12.04
N GLY A 116 -15.31 -12.01 -12.46
CA GLY A 116 -14.61 -12.14 -13.74
C GLY A 116 -13.39 -11.25 -13.90
N GLN A 117 -12.79 -10.75 -12.80
CA GLN A 117 -11.64 -9.85 -12.82
C GLN A 117 -11.90 -8.50 -13.52
N HIS A 118 -13.14 -8.06 -13.59
CA HIS A 118 -13.56 -6.84 -14.30
C HIS A 118 -13.89 -5.67 -13.39
N PHE A 119 -13.64 -5.79 -12.08
CA PHE A 119 -14.01 -4.76 -11.12
C PHE A 119 -12.85 -4.32 -10.25
N GLY A 120 -12.93 -3.06 -9.82
CA GLY A 120 -11.97 -2.50 -8.89
C GLY A 120 -12.25 -2.87 -7.43
N MET A 121 -11.30 -2.56 -6.57
CA MET A 121 -11.30 -2.87 -5.13
C MET A 121 -12.60 -2.47 -4.43
N GLY A 122 -13.16 -1.29 -4.75
CA GLY A 122 -14.38 -0.81 -4.12
C GLY A 122 -15.59 -1.73 -4.35
N LYS A 123 -15.69 -2.33 -5.55
CA LYS A 123 -16.78 -3.26 -5.87
C LYS A 123 -16.61 -4.59 -5.17
N ILE A 124 -15.41 -5.13 -5.13
CA ILE A 124 -15.08 -6.36 -4.39
C ILE A 124 -15.47 -6.22 -2.92
N VAL A 125 -15.06 -5.11 -2.29
CA VAL A 125 -15.42 -4.82 -0.88
C VAL A 125 -16.93 -4.70 -0.70
N ALA A 126 -17.63 -4.01 -1.62
CA ALA A 126 -19.08 -3.86 -1.55
C ALA A 126 -19.81 -5.21 -1.63
N VAL A 127 -19.42 -6.11 -2.53
CA VAL A 127 -19.99 -7.44 -2.68
C VAL A 127 -19.73 -8.28 -1.43
N LEU A 128 -18.49 -8.37 -0.98
CA LEU A 128 -18.10 -9.17 0.20
C LEU A 128 -18.81 -8.71 1.48
N ARG A 129 -19.10 -7.42 1.60
CA ARG A 129 -19.84 -6.86 2.74
C ARG A 129 -21.36 -6.88 2.60
N GLY A 130 -21.89 -7.39 1.51
CA GLY A 130 -23.34 -7.44 1.30
C GLY A 130 -23.98 -6.08 1.07
N SER A 131 -23.33 -5.21 0.31
CA SER A 131 -23.84 -3.86 0.01
C SER A 131 -25.15 -3.92 -0.77
N LYS A 132 -26.16 -3.21 -0.29
CA LYS A 132 -27.46 -3.03 -0.93
C LYS A 132 -27.48 -1.85 -1.93
N ALA A 133 -26.34 -1.35 -2.33
CA ALA A 133 -26.24 -0.27 -3.32
C ALA A 133 -26.88 -0.68 -4.64
N GLN A 134 -27.58 0.24 -5.26
CA GLN A 134 -28.36 0.00 -6.50
C GLN A 134 -27.52 -0.64 -7.62
N ASP A 135 -26.26 -0.24 -7.75
CA ASP A 135 -25.35 -0.75 -8.76
C ASP A 135 -24.86 -2.21 -8.49
N VAL A 136 -24.93 -2.67 -7.24
CA VAL A 136 -24.68 -4.08 -6.85
C VAL A 136 -25.90 -4.93 -7.19
N LEU A 137 -27.08 -4.46 -6.80
CA LEU A 137 -28.35 -5.18 -7.03
C LEU A 137 -28.73 -5.24 -8.50
N ALA A 138 -28.59 -4.12 -9.23
CA ALA A 138 -28.93 -4.05 -10.66
C ALA A 138 -28.08 -5.00 -11.52
N ARG A 139 -26.87 -5.35 -11.07
CA ARG A 139 -26.00 -6.32 -11.74
C ARG A 139 -26.19 -7.75 -11.26
N GLY A 140 -27.06 -7.99 -10.29
CA GLY A 140 -27.29 -9.32 -9.72
C GLY A 140 -26.14 -9.85 -8.87
N PHE A 141 -25.26 -8.98 -8.35
CA PHE A 141 -24.11 -9.39 -7.52
C PHE A 141 -24.53 -9.88 -6.14
N ASP A 142 -25.75 -9.57 -5.71
CA ASP A 142 -26.40 -10.12 -4.52
C ASP A 142 -26.68 -11.63 -4.61
N ARG A 143 -26.60 -12.22 -5.82
CA ARG A 143 -26.78 -13.65 -6.08
C ARG A 143 -25.47 -14.43 -6.14
N LEU A 144 -24.33 -13.74 -6.08
CA LEU A 144 -23.03 -14.40 -6.12
C LEU A 144 -22.77 -15.20 -4.83
N PRO A 145 -22.11 -16.36 -4.92
CA PRO A 145 -21.76 -17.17 -3.73
C PRO A 145 -20.96 -16.40 -2.70
N THR A 146 -20.18 -15.40 -3.16
CA THR A 146 -19.31 -14.57 -2.32
C THR A 146 -20.01 -13.34 -1.74
N TYR A 147 -21.28 -13.08 -2.09
CA TYR A 147 -22.02 -11.95 -1.54
C TYR A 147 -22.21 -12.08 -0.02
N ALA A 148 -21.94 -11.00 0.71
CA ALA A 148 -22.08 -10.88 2.17
C ALA A 148 -21.23 -11.87 3.00
N THR A 149 -20.28 -12.60 2.40
CA THR A 149 -19.42 -13.55 3.14
C THR A 149 -18.54 -12.90 4.20
N LEU A 150 -18.29 -11.60 4.09
CA LEU A 150 -17.51 -10.80 5.03
C LEU A 150 -18.32 -9.63 5.64
N GLU A 151 -19.63 -9.80 5.81
CA GLU A 151 -20.52 -8.76 6.35
C GLU A 151 -20.03 -8.23 7.70
N GLY A 152 -19.55 -9.12 8.58
CA GLY A 152 -18.98 -8.76 9.90
C GLY A 152 -17.58 -8.17 9.88
N THR A 153 -16.90 -8.16 8.73
CA THR A 153 -15.53 -7.65 8.60
C THR A 153 -15.55 -6.17 8.21
N SER A 154 -14.71 -5.37 8.87
CA SER A 154 -14.64 -3.95 8.54
C SER A 154 -14.10 -3.72 7.12
N GLU A 155 -14.62 -2.70 6.43
CA GLU A 155 -14.13 -2.32 5.10
C GLU A 155 -12.62 -2.08 5.09
N ALA A 156 -12.12 -1.44 6.13
CA ALA A 156 -10.69 -1.17 6.27
C ALA A 156 -9.86 -2.44 6.32
N GLN A 157 -10.30 -3.45 7.07
CA GLN A 157 -9.59 -4.73 7.15
C GLN A 157 -9.59 -5.47 5.80
N ILE A 158 -10.73 -5.49 5.10
CA ILE A 158 -10.78 -6.12 3.76
C ILE A 158 -9.84 -5.40 2.79
N ARG A 159 -9.80 -4.07 2.83
CA ARG A 159 -8.88 -3.27 2.00
C ARG A 159 -7.41 -3.52 2.36
N ASP A 160 -7.09 -3.62 3.64
CA ASP A 160 -5.73 -3.91 4.11
C ASP A 160 -5.26 -5.29 3.61
N VAL A 161 -6.10 -6.33 3.74
CA VAL A 161 -5.80 -7.67 3.23
C VAL A 161 -5.65 -7.64 1.70
N LEU A 162 -6.56 -6.99 0.99
CA LEU A 162 -6.52 -6.90 -0.47
C LEU A 162 -5.24 -6.20 -0.95
N ASN A 163 -4.85 -5.09 -0.31
CA ASN A 163 -3.60 -4.40 -0.63
C ASN A 163 -2.37 -5.27 -0.35
N GLN A 164 -2.38 -6.04 0.74
CA GLN A 164 -1.30 -6.97 1.04
C GLN A 164 -1.23 -8.11 0.03
N MET A 165 -2.37 -8.68 -0.39
CA MET A 165 -2.44 -9.69 -1.45
C MET A 165 -1.89 -9.17 -2.79
N VAL A 166 -2.08 -7.89 -3.09
CA VAL A 166 -1.46 -7.25 -4.26
C VAL A 166 0.06 -7.15 -4.09
N ALA A 167 0.52 -6.71 -2.93
CA ALA A 167 1.96 -6.59 -2.64
C ALA A 167 2.69 -7.95 -2.68
N ASP A 168 2.01 -9.02 -2.25
CA ASP A 168 2.57 -10.38 -2.21
C ASP A 168 2.36 -11.15 -3.53
N GLY A 169 1.75 -10.53 -4.53
CA GLY A 169 1.60 -11.11 -5.87
C GLY A 169 0.45 -12.11 -6.03
N PHE A 170 -0.45 -12.23 -5.07
CA PHE A 170 -1.69 -13.01 -5.23
C PHE A 170 -2.69 -12.30 -6.14
N LEU A 171 -2.71 -10.98 -6.09
CA LEU A 171 -3.55 -10.14 -6.92
C LEU A 171 -2.69 -9.10 -7.65
N TYR A 172 -3.25 -8.51 -8.68
CA TYR A 172 -2.66 -7.44 -9.46
C TYR A 172 -3.71 -6.34 -9.69
N ILE A 173 -3.31 -5.09 -9.63
CA ILE A 173 -4.18 -3.98 -9.99
C ILE A 173 -3.79 -3.50 -11.38
N GLY A 174 -4.67 -3.71 -12.34
CA GLY A 174 -4.48 -3.31 -13.73
C GLY A 174 -4.26 -1.80 -13.86
N GLU A 175 -3.49 -1.43 -14.86
CA GLU A 175 -3.25 -0.04 -15.21
C GLU A 175 -4.41 0.49 -16.07
N GLY A 176 -4.87 1.70 -15.79
CA GLY A 176 -5.91 2.33 -16.59
C GLY A 176 -6.70 3.38 -15.81
N ARG A 177 -7.66 3.99 -16.49
CA ARG A 177 -8.58 4.97 -15.90
C ARG A 177 -9.42 4.37 -14.76
N LEU A 178 -9.71 3.08 -14.85
CA LEU A 178 -10.41 2.30 -13.82
C LEU A 178 -9.49 1.13 -13.43
N PRO A 179 -8.83 1.19 -12.27
CA PRO A 179 -7.95 0.13 -11.82
C PRO A 179 -8.76 -1.13 -11.47
N LEU A 180 -8.62 -2.18 -12.28
CA LEU A 180 -9.27 -3.46 -12.09
C LEU A 180 -8.39 -4.38 -11.23
N VAL A 181 -9.01 -5.16 -10.36
CA VAL A 181 -8.31 -6.19 -9.57
C VAL A 181 -8.35 -7.51 -10.34
N GLN A 182 -7.19 -8.04 -10.64
CA GLN A 182 -6.98 -9.26 -11.40
C GLN A 182 -6.10 -10.24 -10.61
N PHE A 183 -6.05 -11.49 -11.06
CA PHE A 183 -5.16 -12.48 -10.47
C PHE A 183 -3.69 -12.20 -10.79
N GLY A 184 -2.88 -12.26 -9.75
CA GLY A 184 -1.42 -12.20 -9.85
C GLY A 184 -0.80 -13.59 -10.06
N PRO A 185 0.52 -13.67 -10.21
CA PRO A 185 1.23 -14.92 -10.50
C PRO A 185 1.07 -15.99 -9.40
N ARG A 186 0.77 -15.59 -8.17
CA ARG A 186 0.60 -16.48 -7.03
C ARG A 186 -0.86 -16.79 -6.70
N ALA A 187 -1.82 -16.35 -7.52
CA ALA A 187 -3.24 -16.50 -7.24
C ALA A 187 -3.68 -17.95 -6.98
N ALA A 188 -3.11 -18.91 -7.72
CA ALA A 188 -3.44 -20.34 -7.56
C ALA A 188 -3.17 -20.87 -6.15
N GLU A 189 -2.23 -20.31 -5.42
CA GLU A 189 -1.92 -20.71 -4.05
C GLU A 189 -3.12 -20.51 -3.10
N THR A 190 -3.94 -19.49 -3.33
CA THR A 190 -5.10 -19.19 -2.48
C THR A 190 -6.18 -20.29 -2.49
N ALA A 191 -6.19 -21.13 -3.53
CA ALA A 191 -7.09 -22.29 -3.64
C ALA A 191 -6.56 -23.53 -2.93
N SER A 192 -5.26 -23.58 -2.57
CA SER A 192 -4.67 -24.73 -1.91
C SER A 192 -5.30 -24.97 -0.53
N PRO A 193 -5.60 -26.21 -0.14
CA PRO A 193 -6.05 -26.54 1.21
C PRO A 193 -5.06 -26.11 2.31
N THR A 194 -3.77 -26.12 1.99
CA THR A 194 -2.68 -25.73 2.90
C THR A 194 -2.39 -24.25 2.91
N PHE A 195 -3.12 -23.44 2.13
CA PHE A 195 -2.91 -22.00 2.11
C PHE A 195 -3.18 -21.38 3.48
N HIS A 196 -2.17 -20.74 4.02
CA HIS A 196 -2.22 -19.99 5.25
C HIS A 196 -1.67 -18.59 5.00
N TYR A 197 -2.39 -17.57 5.46
CA TYR A 197 -2.03 -16.20 5.17
C TYR A 197 -2.18 -15.30 6.40
N GLU A 198 -1.07 -14.73 6.81
CA GLU A 198 -0.99 -13.81 7.93
C GLU A 198 -0.51 -12.44 7.49
N ILE A 199 -1.05 -11.40 8.10
CA ILE A 199 -0.58 -10.04 7.93
C ILE A 199 -0.16 -9.45 9.28
N LYS A 200 0.72 -8.45 9.26
CA LYS A 200 1.06 -7.70 10.47
C LYS A 200 -0.19 -7.01 11.02
N LYS A 201 -0.42 -7.19 12.31
CA LYS A 201 -1.47 -6.45 13.02
C LYS A 201 -1.03 -5.01 13.15
N THR A 202 -1.63 -4.12 12.37
CA THR A 202 -1.38 -2.69 12.48
C THR A 202 -2.09 -2.17 13.73
N GLU A 203 -1.35 -1.75 14.75
CA GLU A 203 -1.95 -1.00 15.85
C GLU A 203 -2.42 0.34 15.30
N ARG A 204 -3.73 0.49 15.09
CA ARG A 204 -4.33 1.80 14.85
C ARG A 204 -4.20 2.59 16.15
N LYS A 205 -3.21 3.48 16.22
CA LYS A 205 -3.26 4.55 17.21
C LYS A 205 -4.59 5.25 17.02
N ALA A 206 -5.46 5.18 18.05
CA ALA A 206 -6.69 5.96 18.09
C ALA A 206 -6.33 7.39 17.68
N ALA A 207 -7.07 7.93 16.70
CA ALA A 207 -6.87 9.29 16.26
C ALA A 207 -6.93 10.18 17.49
N ARG A 208 -5.78 10.75 17.89
CA ARG A 208 -5.76 11.78 18.92
C ARG A 208 -6.58 12.92 18.34
N THR A 209 -7.81 13.06 18.84
CA THR A 209 -8.58 14.28 18.68
C THR A 209 -7.75 15.40 19.30
N ALA A 210 -6.97 16.08 18.45
CA ALA A 210 -6.32 17.30 18.85
C ALA A 210 -7.43 18.28 19.23
N PRO A 211 -7.37 18.91 20.43
CA PRO A 211 -8.34 19.93 20.77
C PRO A 211 -8.21 21.03 19.70
N ARG A 212 -9.34 21.34 19.08
CA ARG A 212 -9.46 22.41 18.09
C ARG A 212 -9.23 23.71 18.84
N THR A 213 -7.99 24.23 18.79
CA THR A 213 -7.66 25.58 19.27
C THR A 213 -8.49 26.54 18.43
N GLN A 214 -9.47 27.17 19.10
CA GLN A 214 -10.19 28.30 18.55
C GLN A 214 -9.19 29.43 18.34
N HIS A 215 -8.86 29.72 17.10
CA HIS A 215 -8.18 30.97 16.76
C HIS A 215 -9.14 32.10 17.06
N SER A 216 -8.88 32.77 18.18
CA SER A 216 -9.44 34.04 18.53
C SER A 216 -9.22 35.04 17.40
N ALA A 217 -10.30 35.69 17.00
CA ALA A 217 -10.33 36.74 16.01
C ALA A 217 -9.34 37.85 16.37
N TYR A 218 -8.37 38.10 15.50
CA TYR A 218 -7.48 39.25 15.61
C TYR A 218 -8.28 40.50 15.18
N GLY A 219 -8.47 41.41 16.13
CA GLY A 219 -9.18 42.67 15.96
C GLY A 219 -8.49 43.59 14.96
N LYS A 220 -9.31 44.26 14.18
CA LYS A 220 -8.94 45.44 13.37
C LYS A 220 -8.51 46.59 14.28
N GLY A 221 -7.42 47.21 13.98
CA GLY A 221 -7.05 48.52 14.58
C GLY A 221 -5.69 49.02 14.18
N GLY A 222 -5.62 49.93 13.24
CA GLY A 222 -4.96 51.21 13.43
C GLY A 222 -3.61 51.49 12.75
N THR A 223 -3.66 52.30 11.73
CA THR A 223 -2.81 53.45 11.39
C THR A 223 -1.36 53.24 10.91
N GLY A 224 -1.13 53.80 9.74
CA GLY A 224 0.09 53.83 8.98
C GLY A 224 1.25 54.63 9.58
N GLY A 225 2.44 54.27 9.15
CA GLY A 225 3.69 55.02 9.28
C GLY A 225 4.57 54.70 8.05
N PRO A 226 5.38 55.64 7.58
CA PRO A 226 5.91 55.61 6.22
C PRO A 226 7.11 54.70 6.03
N ILE A 227 7.20 54.15 4.84
CA ILE A 227 8.26 53.30 4.31
C ILE A 227 9.56 54.10 4.19
N GLY A 228 10.58 53.69 4.95
CA GLY A 228 11.94 54.17 4.78
C GLY A 228 12.62 53.53 3.56
N SER A 229 13.15 54.36 2.69
CA SER A 229 13.92 54.01 1.50
C SER A 229 15.26 53.37 1.87
N PHE A 230 15.49 52.17 1.32
CA PHE A 230 16.78 51.50 1.39
C PHE A 230 17.62 51.89 0.18
N THR A 231 18.75 52.54 0.43
CA THR A 231 19.81 52.79 -0.57
C THR A 231 20.88 51.72 -0.45
N PRO A 232 21.32 51.08 -1.55
CA PRO A 232 22.47 50.19 -1.50
C PRO A 232 23.76 51.01 -1.50
N SER A 233 24.69 50.61 -0.61
CA SER A 233 26.08 51.10 -0.64
C SER A 233 26.91 50.13 -1.45
N ASP A 234 27.61 50.68 -2.47
CA ASP A 234 28.76 50.07 -3.13
C ASP A 234 29.95 50.11 -2.17
N ASP A 235 30.62 48.93 -2.01
CA ASP A 235 32.06 48.73 -1.86
C ASP A 235 32.37 47.25 -2.07
#